data_104fb398c05d177aa53813d3f17ffaf7
#
_entry.id   104fb398c05d177aa53813d3f17ffaf7
#
_cell.length_a   1.000
_cell.length_b   1.000
_cell.length_c   1.000
_cell.angle_alpha   90.00
_cell.angle_beta   90.00
_cell.angle_gamma   90.00
#
_symmetry.space_group_name_H-M   'P 1'
#
loop_
_entity.id
_entity.type
_entity.pdbx_description
1 polymer ?
#
loop_
_entity_poly.entity_id
_entity_poly.type
_entity_poly.pdbx_seq_one_letter_code
_entity_poly.pdbx_strand_id
1 'polypeptide(L)'
;MSKTLSEIRVEIDSIDNQVHDLLMQRADLVSSVAMAKKKEGLQIVHPAREAKLMRRLLSRHKAPLPRATVVRIWRELIGSVSLLQAGLSVVVSSDNRGGCIYWDVAKNYFGSAIPMTKISGVTNTIAEVRDGDAYFAVLPWPAAESQSPWWDSFLNQNDDEKKLSVICALPYGQSTFDSEMAVDSRAVIVSKIDFMPSDDDISFIGVKLGVEASLDRIKIAAKDAGLSVLNLFRADDSYLLEVTGYYNQDSKMIETLQKILGDECLYCKAVGGYPVIPHIT
;
A
#
# COMPACT_ATOMS: atom_id res chain seq x y z
N MET A 1 30.31 39.37 -2.82
CA MET A 1 31.31 38.62 -3.62
C MET A 1 30.72 37.25 -3.95
N SER A 2 30.79 36.78 -5.18
CA SER A 2 30.38 35.43 -5.53
C SER A 2 31.44 34.45 -5.02
N LYS A 3 30.97 33.34 -4.39
CA LYS A 3 31.86 32.26 -3.94
C LYS A 3 32.58 31.61 -5.12
N THR A 4 33.82 31.22 -4.92
CA THR A 4 34.58 30.44 -5.89
C THR A 4 34.06 29.00 -5.98
N LEU A 5 34.32 28.31 -7.06
CA LEU A 5 33.94 26.89 -7.22
C LEU A 5 34.54 25.99 -6.12
N SER A 6 35.77 26.30 -5.68
CA SER A 6 36.44 25.58 -4.60
C SER A 6 35.72 25.76 -3.27
N GLU A 7 35.32 26.98 -2.92
CA GLU A 7 34.57 27.28 -1.71
C GLU A 7 33.19 26.58 -1.71
N ILE A 8 32.50 26.58 -2.87
CA ILE A 8 31.19 25.86 -2.99
C ILE A 8 31.37 24.37 -2.77
N ARG A 9 32.42 23.76 -3.33
CA ARG A 9 32.69 22.31 -3.13
C ARG A 9 32.92 21.96 -1.65
N VAL A 10 33.73 22.77 -0.95
CA VAL A 10 33.98 22.57 0.49
C VAL A 10 32.67 22.67 1.31
N GLU A 11 31.78 23.60 0.93
CA GLU A 11 30.48 23.68 1.59
C GLU A 11 29.60 22.45 1.31
N ILE A 12 29.60 21.93 0.06
CA ILE A 12 28.88 20.70 -0.28
C ILE A 12 29.42 19.53 0.55
N ASP A 13 30.75 19.34 0.60
CA ASP A 13 31.39 18.28 1.39
C ASP A 13 31.00 18.35 2.88
N SER A 14 30.92 19.57 3.43
CA SER A 14 30.49 19.80 4.80
C SER A 14 29.01 19.41 5.02
N ILE A 15 28.14 19.73 4.06
CA ILE A 15 26.73 19.33 4.12
C ILE A 15 26.58 17.82 4.00
N ASP A 16 27.32 17.17 3.10
CA ASP A 16 27.28 15.73 2.89
C ASP A 16 27.71 14.98 4.17
N ASN A 17 28.74 15.46 4.89
CA ASN A 17 29.13 14.92 6.17
C ASN A 17 27.98 15.03 7.21
N GLN A 18 27.33 16.19 7.31
CA GLN A 18 26.20 16.38 8.22
C GLN A 18 25.01 15.48 7.84
N VAL A 19 24.70 15.33 6.56
CA VAL A 19 23.65 14.42 6.08
C VAL A 19 23.98 12.99 6.46
N HIS A 20 25.22 12.52 6.24
CA HIS A 20 25.68 11.19 6.62
C HIS A 20 25.51 10.96 8.14
N ASP A 21 25.98 11.88 8.97
CA ASP A 21 25.90 11.74 10.44
C ASP A 21 24.45 11.68 10.93
N LEU A 22 23.56 12.50 10.38
CA LEU A 22 22.12 12.49 10.69
C LEU A 22 21.44 11.17 10.24
N LEU A 23 21.86 10.61 9.11
CA LEU A 23 21.37 9.32 8.64
C LEU A 23 21.79 8.18 9.57
N MET A 24 23.05 8.19 10.05
CA MET A 24 23.53 7.21 11.04
C MET A 24 22.75 7.32 12.36
N GLN A 25 22.60 8.52 12.90
CA GLN A 25 21.80 8.75 14.12
C GLN A 25 20.35 8.26 13.95
N ARG A 26 19.75 8.54 12.80
CA ARG A 26 18.39 8.05 12.49
C ARG A 26 18.33 6.51 12.46
N ALA A 27 19.33 5.87 11.85
CA ALA A 27 19.40 4.41 11.75
C ALA A 27 19.48 3.75 13.12
N ASP A 28 20.31 4.29 14.04
CA ASP A 28 20.44 3.81 15.41
C ASP A 28 19.11 3.90 16.19
N LEU A 29 18.41 5.04 16.06
CA LEU A 29 17.10 5.22 16.71
C LEU A 29 16.04 4.27 16.14
N VAL A 30 16.01 4.04 14.83
CA VAL A 30 15.07 3.10 14.21
C VAL A 30 15.36 1.67 14.65
N SER A 31 16.64 1.30 14.78
CA SER A 31 17.07 0.00 15.32
C SER A 31 16.56 -0.21 16.73
N SER A 32 16.67 0.80 17.59
CA SER A 32 16.16 0.78 18.95
C SER A 32 14.62 0.62 19.01
N VAL A 33 13.91 1.31 18.14
CA VAL A 33 12.43 1.19 18.03
C VAL A 33 12.04 -0.21 17.57
N ALA A 34 12.73 -0.81 16.60
CA ALA A 34 12.44 -2.15 16.13
C ALA A 34 12.64 -3.21 17.21
N MET A 35 13.72 -3.09 18.00
CA MET A 35 13.96 -3.98 19.16
C MET A 35 12.85 -3.85 20.21
N ALA A 36 12.43 -2.62 20.54
CA ALA A 36 11.35 -2.38 21.49
C ALA A 36 10.03 -3.01 20.99
N LYS A 37 9.66 -2.79 19.73
CA LYS A 37 8.45 -3.38 19.12
C LYS A 37 8.48 -4.90 19.13
N LYS A 38 9.62 -5.50 18.78
CA LYS A 38 9.78 -6.96 18.80
C LYS A 38 9.59 -7.52 20.21
N LYS A 39 10.10 -6.84 21.22
CA LYS A 39 9.92 -7.23 22.63
C LYS A 39 8.46 -7.15 23.08
N GLU A 40 7.71 -6.18 22.57
CA GLU A 40 6.30 -5.95 22.91
C GLU A 40 5.32 -6.68 21.98
N GLY A 41 5.82 -7.45 20.98
CA GLY A 41 4.99 -8.14 20.00
C GLY A 41 4.23 -7.20 19.04
N LEU A 42 4.69 -5.95 18.90
CA LEU A 42 4.04 -4.94 18.08
C LEU A 42 4.43 -5.05 16.62
N GLN A 43 3.54 -4.59 15.75
CA GLN A 43 3.77 -4.52 14.30
C GLN A 43 4.97 -3.63 13.98
N ILE A 44 5.93 -4.17 13.21
CA ILE A 44 7.17 -3.46 12.83
C ILE A 44 6.89 -2.45 11.72
N VAL A 45 6.19 -2.87 10.67
CA VAL A 45 5.88 -2.04 9.51
C VAL A 45 4.56 -1.30 9.72
N HIS A 46 4.56 0.02 9.51
CA HIS A 46 3.40 0.88 9.72
C HIS A 46 3.17 1.81 8.52
N PRO A 47 2.50 1.37 7.45
CA PRO A 47 2.24 2.18 6.26
C PRO A 47 1.55 3.51 6.58
N ALA A 48 0.62 3.53 7.53
CA ALA A 48 -0.05 4.74 7.99
C ALA A 48 0.92 5.79 8.56
N ARG A 49 1.87 5.36 9.41
CA ARG A 49 2.90 6.26 9.96
C ARG A 49 3.86 6.76 8.88
N GLU A 50 4.22 5.89 7.96
CA GLU A 50 5.08 6.24 6.82
C GLU A 50 4.41 7.29 5.94
N ALA A 51 3.11 7.15 5.69
CA ALA A 51 2.31 8.12 4.95
C ALA A 51 2.25 9.49 5.66
N LYS A 52 2.00 9.51 6.98
CA LYS A 52 2.03 10.74 7.79
C LYS A 52 3.40 11.43 7.74
N LEU A 53 4.48 10.65 7.82
CA LEU A 53 5.84 11.16 7.66
C LEU A 53 6.03 11.79 6.27
N MET A 54 5.60 11.10 5.22
CA MET A 54 5.77 11.57 3.86
C MET A 54 4.97 12.85 3.59
N ARG A 55 3.71 12.92 4.02
CA ARG A 55 2.90 14.14 3.93
C ARG A 55 3.58 15.32 4.64
N ARG A 56 4.12 15.10 5.85
CA ARG A 56 4.85 16.13 6.61
C ARG A 56 6.09 16.62 5.87
N LEU A 57 6.86 15.71 5.26
CA LEU A 57 8.05 16.08 4.50
C LEU A 57 7.69 16.88 3.24
N LEU A 58 6.68 16.40 2.51
CA LEU A 58 6.21 17.07 1.30
C LEU A 58 5.56 18.43 1.59
N SER A 59 4.88 18.61 2.73
CA SER A 59 4.29 19.90 3.11
C SER A 59 5.33 20.98 3.43
N ARG A 60 6.48 20.60 4.00
CA ARG A 60 7.59 21.53 4.30
C ARG A 60 8.62 21.66 3.19
N HIS A 61 8.45 20.87 2.11
CA HIS A 61 9.39 20.84 1.01
C HIS A 61 9.34 22.15 0.18
N LYS A 62 10.54 22.67 -0.17
CA LYS A 62 10.72 23.86 -1.03
C LYS A 62 11.74 23.53 -2.14
N ALA A 63 11.46 24.00 -3.34
CA ALA A 63 12.40 23.90 -4.46
C ALA A 63 13.82 24.35 -4.04
N PRO A 64 14.89 23.84 -4.67
CA PRO A 64 14.94 23.26 -6.02
C PRO A 64 14.90 21.74 -6.11
N LEU A 65 14.99 20.97 -5.00
CA LEU A 65 15.00 19.51 -5.07
C LEU A 65 13.61 18.99 -5.52
N PRO A 66 13.49 18.11 -6.54
CA PRO A 66 12.20 17.54 -6.93
C PRO A 66 11.53 16.75 -5.81
N ARG A 67 10.21 16.89 -5.64
CA ARG A 67 9.42 16.17 -4.61
C ARG A 67 9.56 14.66 -4.75
N ALA A 68 9.56 14.14 -5.99
CA ALA A 68 9.79 12.74 -6.27
C ALA A 68 11.12 12.22 -5.71
N THR A 69 12.18 13.04 -5.79
CA THR A 69 13.49 12.71 -5.21
C THR A 69 13.43 12.59 -3.68
N VAL A 70 12.70 13.49 -3.02
CA VAL A 70 12.49 13.40 -1.57
C VAL A 70 11.80 12.09 -1.21
N VAL A 71 10.72 11.74 -1.90
CA VAL A 71 10.00 10.47 -1.66
C VAL A 71 10.93 9.27 -1.84
N ARG A 72 11.71 9.21 -2.91
CA ARG A 72 12.66 8.12 -3.17
C ARG A 72 13.70 7.97 -2.07
N ILE A 73 14.31 9.07 -1.63
CA ILE A 73 15.29 9.04 -0.52
C ILE A 73 14.66 8.43 0.74
N TRP A 74 13.47 8.89 1.12
CA TRP A 74 12.83 8.38 2.33
C TRP A 74 12.32 6.95 2.18
N ARG A 75 11.86 6.55 0.99
CA ARG A 75 11.51 5.14 0.72
C ARG A 75 12.72 4.22 0.87
N GLU A 76 13.87 4.62 0.33
CA GLU A 76 15.12 3.86 0.49
C GLU A 76 15.56 3.76 1.96
N LEU A 77 15.49 4.88 2.71
CA LEU A 77 15.81 4.91 4.14
C LEU A 77 14.85 4.08 5.01
N ILE A 78 13.57 4.04 4.65
CA ILE A 78 12.57 3.23 5.36
C ILE A 78 12.79 1.76 5.00
N GLY A 79 12.96 1.48 3.72
CA GLY A 79 13.19 0.13 3.21
C GLY A 79 14.41 -0.51 3.84
N SER A 80 15.58 0.12 3.70
CA SER A 80 16.84 -0.48 4.15
C SER A 80 16.89 -0.75 5.67
N VAL A 81 16.37 0.14 6.49
CA VAL A 81 16.47 -0.02 7.95
C VAL A 81 15.35 -0.89 8.52
N SER A 82 14.10 -0.63 8.14
CA SER A 82 12.94 -1.36 8.71
C SER A 82 12.89 -2.81 8.24
N LEU A 83 13.33 -3.08 7.04
CA LEU A 83 13.20 -4.35 6.37
C LEU A 83 14.37 -5.29 6.64
N LEU A 84 15.59 -4.77 6.74
CA LEU A 84 16.76 -5.54 7.16
C LEU A 84 16.62 -6.07 8.59
N GLN A 85 15.94 -5.33 9.48
CA GLN A 85 15.75 -5.72 10.88
C GLN A 85 14.69 -6.81 11.08
N ALA A 86 13.73 -6.93 10.16
CA ALA A 86 12.61 -7.85 10.28
C ALA A 86 12.73 -9.09 9.38
N GLY A 87 13.77 -9.20 8.55
CA GLY A 87 13.93 -10.30 7.60
C GLY A 87 12.79 -10.34 6.56
N LEU A 88 12.28 -9.17 6.18
CA LEU A 88 11.12 -9.07 5.31
C LEU A 88 11.47 -9.46 3.87
N SER A 89 10.55 -10.14 3.22
CA SER A 89 10.62 -10.54 1.82
C SER A 89 9.37 -10.08 1.06
N VAL A 90 9.52 -9.84 -0.22
CA VAL A 90 8.44 -9.37 -1.10
C VAL A 90 8.30 -10.34 -2.27
N VAL A 91 7.09 -10.76 -2.55
CA VAL A 91 6.75 -11.48 -3.76
C VAL A 91 5.95 -10.57 -4.69
N VAL A 92 6.27 -10.59 -5.97
CA VAL A 92 5.64 -9.73 -6.97
C VAL A 92 4.98 -10.60 -8.01
N SER A 93 3.68 -10.39 -8.21
CA SER A 93 2.91 -11.13 -9.22
C SER A 93 3.45 -10.86 -10.62
N SER A 94 3.71 -11.91 -11.38
CA SER A 94 4.10 -11.86 -12.76
C SER A 94 3.06 -12.54 -13.66
N ASP A 95 3.01 -12.16 -14.93
CA ASP A 95 2.21 -12.87 -15.91
C ASP A 95 2.85 -14.23 -16.28
N ASN A 96 2.10 -15.05 -17.02
CA ASN A 96 2.56 -16.38 -17.46
C ASN A 96 3.74 -16.32 -18.46
N ARG A 97 4.07 -15.13 -18.99
CA ARG A 97 5.21 -14.90 -19.90
C ARG A 97 6.44 -14.39 -19.16
N GLY A 98 6.37 -14.30 -17.81
CA GLY A 98 7.45 -13.78 -16.97
C GLY A 98 7.57 -12.26 -17.00
N GLY A 99 6.64 -11.55 -17.66
CA GLY A 99 6.52 -10.11 -17.58
C GLY A 99 6.12 -9.68 -16.17
N CYS A 100 6.78 -8.70 -15.62
CA CYS A 100 6.48 -8.19 -14.30
C CYS A 100 6.50 -6.66 -14.32
N ILE A 101 5.41 -6.10 -14.81
CA ILE A 101 5.24 -4.64 -14.89
C ILE A 101 5.24 -3.97 -13.51
N TYR A 102 4.91 -4.74 -12.46
CA TYR A 102 4.87 -4.25 -11.08
C TYR A 102 6.23 -4.22 -10.38
N TRP A 103 7.29 -4.76 -11.03
CA TRP A 103 8.60 -4.89 -10.41
C TRP A 103 9.22 -3.54 -10.05
N ASP A 104 9.18 -2.60 -10.97
CA ASP A 104 9.81 -1.30 -10.77
C ASP A 104 9.04 -0.44 -9.75
N VAL A 105 7.71 -0.47 -9.77
CA VAL A 105 6.90 0.23 -8.77
C VAL A 105 7.06 -0.38 -7.38
N ALA A 106 7.21 -1.70 -7.28
CA ALA A 106 7.53 -2.39 -6.03
C ALA A 106 8.92 -1.99 -5.52
N LYS A 107 9.94 -2.00 -6.40
CA LYS A 107 11.30 -1.56 -6.04
C LYS A 107 11.36 -0.11 -5.60
N ASN A 108 10.61 0.77 -6.25
CA ASN A 108 10.51 2.18 -5.85
C ASN A 108 9.87 2.38 -4.47
N TYR A 109 8.98 1.46 -4.07
CA TYR A 109 8.35 1.49 -2.75
C TYR A 109 9.20 0.84 -1.66
N PHE A 110 9.67 -0.37 -1.88
CA PHE A 110 10.38 -1.16 -0.87
C PHE A 110 11.87 -0.81 -0.72
N GLY A 111 12.45 -0.18 -1.73
CA GLY A 111 13.89 0.12 -1.78
C GLY A 111 14.69 -1.01 -2.45
N SER A 112 15.97 -0.73 -2.65
CA SER A 112 16.87 -1.59 -3.43
C SER A 112 17.38 -2.81 -2.64
N ALA A 113 17.43 -2.71 -1.30
CA ALA A 113 18.05 -3.70 -0.43
C ALA A 113 17.17 -4.91 -0.10
N ILE A 114 15.87 -4.85 -0.41
CA ILE A 114 14.90 -5.87 0.00
C ILE A 114 14.92 -7.07 -0.94
N PRO A 115 14.94 -8.30 -0.40
CA PRO A 115 14.74 -9.50 -1.19
C PRO A 115 13.37 -9.48 -1.87
N MET A 116 13.38 -9.55 -3.20
CA MET A 116 12.16 -9.58 -4.00
C MET A 116 12.20 -10.77 -4.95
N THR A 117 11.09 -11.49 -5.06
CA THR A 117 10.95 -12.66 -5.95
C THR A 117 9.70 -12.52 -6.83
N LYS A 118 9.81 -12.90 -8.10
CA LYS A 118 8.67 -12.97 -9.02
C LYS A 118 7.95 -14.29 -8.86
N ILE A 119 6.63 -14.24 -8.69
CA ILE A 119 5.77 -15.42 -8.59
C ILE A 119 4.75 -15.38 -9.73
N SER A 120 4.61 -16.47 -10.47
CA SER A 120 3.66 -16.57 -11.56
C SER A 120 2.24 -16.73 -11.02
N GLY A 121 1.37 -15.80 -11.42
CA GLY A 121 -0.05 -15.81 -11.09
C GLY A 121 -0.38 -15.22 -9.71
N VAL A 122 -1.53 -14.56 -9.66
CA VAL A 122 -2.00 -13.83 -8.48
C VAL A 122 -2.28 -14.77 -7.30
N THR A 123 -2.92 -15.90 -7.56
CA THR A 123 -3.26 -16.89 -6.51
C THR A 123 -2.02 -17.44 -5.81
N ASN A 124 -0.99 -17.78 -6.57
CA ASN A 124 0.27 -18.27 -6.00
C ASN A 124 0.98 -17.17 -5.20
N THR A 125 0.96 -15.94 -5.71
CA THR A 125 1.57 -14.79 -5.02
C THR A 125 0.88 -14.51 -3.67
N ILE A 126 -0.44 -14.67 -3.58
CA ILE A 126 -1.20 -14.56 -2.33
C ILE A 126 -0.85 -15.72 -1.38
N ALA A 127 -0.70 -16.94 -1.90
CA ALA A 127 -0.38 -18.11 -1.10
C ALA A 127 0.94 -17.94 -0.35
N GLU A 128 1.99 -17.41 -0.99
CA GLU A 128 3.29 -17.13 -0.35
C GLU A 128 3.17 -16.29 0.93
N VAL A 129 2.28 -15.26 0.92
CA VAL A 129 2.07 -14.46 2.12
C VAL A 129 1.16 -15.17 3.13
N ARG A 130 0.11 -15.85 2.65
CA ARG A 130 -0.81 -16.59 3.53
C ARG A 130 -0.07 -17.71 4.27
N ASP A 131 0.82 -18.41 3.61
CA ASP A 131 1.55 -19.56 4.17
C ASP A 131 2.77 -19.11 5.00
N GLY A 132 3.17 -17.83 4.87
CA GLY A 132 4.22 -17.20 5.68
C GLY A 132 5.61 -17.26 5.04
N ASP A 133 5.72 -17.65 3.77
CA ASP A 133 6.96 -17.71 3.01
C ASP A 133 7.41 -16.31 2.55
N ALA A 134 6.47 -15.39 2.42
CA ALA A 134 6.73 -13.97 2.17
C ALA A 134 5.98 -13.07 3.14
N TYR A 135 6.51 -11.86 3.36
CA TYR A 135 5.87 -10.87 4.22
C TYR A 135 4.89 -9.97 3.45
N PHE A 136 5.22 -9.63 2.20
CA PHE A 136 4.41 -8.79 1.33
C PHE A 136 4.19 -9.45 -0.03
N ALA A 137 2.97 -9.27 -0.57
CA ALA A 137 2.66 -9.55 -1.96
C ALA A 137 2.31 -8.25 -2.70
N VAL A 138 2.83 -8.10 -3.91
CA VAL A 138 2.44 -7.04 -4.84
C VAL A 138 1.55 -7.67 -5.90
N LEU A 139 0.29 -7.25 -5.92
CA LEU A 139 -0.76 -7.76 -6.79
C LEU A 139 -1.22 -6.69 -7.79
N PRO A 140 -1.75 -7.08 -8.96
CA PRO A 140 -2.34 -6.15 -9.90
C PRO A 140 -3.45 -5.32 -9.26
N TRP A 141 -3.62 -4.09 -9.72
CA TRP A 141 -4.79 -3.28 -9.40
C TRP A 141 -6.07 -4.01 -9.83
N PRO A 142 -7.18 -3.88 -9.09
CA PRO A 142 -8.44 -4.49 -9.51
C PRO A 142 -8.84 -4.05 -10.92
N ALA A 143 -9.24 -4.96 -11.76
CA ALA A 143 -9.80 -4.65 -13.07
C ALA A 143 -11.32 -4.52 -12.99
N ALA A 144 -11.91 -3.69 -13.86
CA ALA A 144 -13.35 -3.44 -13.88
C ALA A 144 -14.17 -4.72 -14.09
N GLU A 145 -13.65 -5.64 -14.91
CA GLU A 145 -14.18 -6.98 -15.11
C GLU A 145 -13.02 -7.97 -14.97
N SER A 146 -12.90 -8.59 -13.81
CA SER A 146 -11.80 -9.51 -13.52
C SER A 146 -12.25 -10.95 -13.64
N GLN A 147 -11.51 -11.75 -14.40
CA GLN A 147 -11.71 -13.20 -14.45
C GLN A 147 -11.13 -13.95 -13.25
N SER A 148 -10.29 -13.27 -12.45
CA SER A 148 -9.65 -13.83 -11.27
C SER A 148 -9.56 -12.77 -10.18
N PRO A 149 -10.66 -12.50 -9.47
CA PRO A 149 -10.71 -11.48 -8.43
C PRO A 149 -9.90 -11.92 -7.23
N TRP A 150 -8.74 -11.30 -6.99
CA TRP A 150 -7.92 -11.63 -5.83
C TRP A 150 -8.62 -11.32 -4.50
N TRP A 151 -9.55 -10.35 -4.49
CA TRP A 151 -10.30 -9.96 -3.29
C TRP A 151 -11.25 -11.05 -2.79
N ASP A 152 -11.70 -11.95 -3.65
CA ASP A 152 -12.58 -13.06 -3.26
C ASP A 152 -11.92 -13.97 -2.21
N SER A 153 -10.61 -14.19 -2.34
CA SER A 153 -9.85 -14.96 -1.37
C SER A 153 -9.76 -14.28 0.01
N PHE A 154 -9.98 -12.96 0.08
CA PHE A 154 -9.96 -12.21 1.33
C PHE A 154 -11.32 -12.22 2.04
N LEU A 155 -12.42 -12.43 1.30
CA LEU A 155 -13.76 -12.51 1.88
C LEU A 155 -13.98 -13.84 2.64
N ASN A 156 -13.33 -14.89 2.20
CA ASN A 156 -13.49 -16.26 2.72
C ASN A 156 -12.45 -16.63 3.81
N GLN A 157 -11.70 -15.66 4.35
CA GLN A 157 -10.72 -15.94 5.40
C GLN A 157 -11.40 -16.26 6.72
N ASN A 158 -10.90 -17.30 7.41
CA ASN A 158 -11.37 -17.69 8.75
C ASN A 158 -10.99 -16.62 9.78
N ASP A 159 -11.81 -16.45 10.82
CA ASP A 159 -11.62 -15.42 11.84
C ASP A 159 -10.45 -15.72 12.79
N ASP A 160 -9.95 -16.95 12.83
CA ASP A 160 -8.90 -17.40 13.76
C ASP A 160 -7.47 -17.15 13.25
N GLU A 161 -7.28 -16.72 12.01
CA GLU A 161 -5.95 -16.45 11.42
C GLU A 161 -5.75 -14.95 11.19
N LYS A 162 -4.47 -14.50 11.21
CA LYS A 162 -4.12 -13.14 10.76
C LYS A 162 -4.56 -12.97 9.30
N LYS A 163 -5.57 -12.14 9.11
CA LYS A 163 -6.20 -11.90 7.81
C LYS A 163 -5.24 -11.14 6.89
N LEU A 164 -5.28 -11.49 5.62
CA LEU A 164 -4.64 -10.70 4.59
C LEU A 164 -5.39 -9.38 4.42
N SER A 165 -4.66 -8.30 4.31
CA SER A 165 -5.20 -6.96 4.07
C SER A 165 -4.42 -6.24 2.99
N VAL A 166 -5.10 -5.45 2.18
CA VAL A 166 -4.46 -4.40 1.38
C VAL A 166 -3.97 -3.32 2.34
N ILE A 167 -2.74 -2.88 2.17
CA ILE A 167 -2.10 -1.91 3.07
C ILE A 167 -1.51 -0.70 2.37
N CYS A 168 -1.35 -0.77 1.05
CA CYS A 168 -0.81 0.32 0.24
C CYS A 168 -1.19 0.16 -1.23
N ALA A 169 -1.23 1.28 -1.96
CA ALA A 169 -1.36 1.35 -3.41
C ALA A 169 -0.04 1.78 -4.05
N LEU A 170 0.24 1.27 -5.24
CA LEU A 170 1.39 1.63 -6.07
C LEU A 170 0.91 2.18 -7.44
N PRO A 171 1.65 3.09 -8.06
CA PRO A 171 2.87 3.76 -7.59
C PRO A 171 2.60 4.68 -6.40
N TYR A 172 3.56 4.76 -5.48
CA TYR A 172 3.46 5.53 -4.26
C TYR A 172 3.70 7.03 -4.53
N GLY A 173 2.66 7.85 -4.32
CA GLY A 173 2.72 9.27 -4.63
C GLY A 173 2.81 9.50 -6.15
N GLN A 174 1.76 9.24 -6.90
CA GLN A 174 1.73 9.33 -8.37
C GLN A 174 2.45 10.57 -8.90
N SER A 175 3.42 10.36 -9.79
CA SER A 175 4.07 11.39 -10.57
C SER A 175 3.32 11.57 -11.89
N THR A 176 3.15 12.81 -12.36
CA THR A 176 2.56 13.08 -13.69
C THR A 176 3.44 12.55 -14.83
N PHE A 177 4.73 12.27 -14.57
CA PHE A 177 5.61 11.60 -15.52
C PHE A 177 5.26 10.12 -15.74
N ASP A 178 4.50 9.53 -14.82
CA ASP A 178 4.06 8.13 -14.90
C ASP A 178 2.69 8.00 -15.59
N SER A 179 2.10 9.10 -16.10
CA SER A 179 0.71 9.13 -16.57
C SER A 179 0.44 8.26 -17.80
N GLU A 180 1.41 8.03 -18.66
CA GLU A 180 1.25 7.12 -19.83
C GLU A 180 1.59 5.66 -19.52
N MET A 181 2.48 5.39 -18.55
CA MET A 181 2.79 4.05 -18.09
C MET A 181 1.90 3.59 -16.92
N ALA A 182 1.24 4.52 -16.25
CA ALA A 182 0.65 4.32 -14.92
C ALA A 182 -0.63 3.47 -14.91
N VAL A 183 -1.42 3.44 -15.97
CA VAL A 183 -2.72 2.73 -15.94
C VAL A 183 -2.51 1.22 -15.81
N ASP A 184 -1.57 0.66 -16.54
CA ASP A 184 -1.29 -0.78 -16.55
C ASP A 184 -0.31 -1.22 -15.44
N SER A 185 0.38 -0.27 -14.76
CA SER A 185 1.35 -0.57 -13.70
C SER A 185 0.84 -0.33 -12.28
N ARG A 186 -0.43 0.02 -12.09
CA ARG A 186 -1.02 0.14 -10.76
C ARG A 186 -1.08 -1.22 -10.07
N ALA A 187 -0.73 -1.22 -8.79
CA ALA A 187 -0.71 -2.43 -7.99
C ALA A 187 -1.17 -2.14 -6.55
N VAL A 188 -1.49 -3.18 -5.82
CA VAL A 188 -1.73 -3.13 -4.38
C VAL A 188 -0.68 -3.95 -3.65
N ILE A 189 -0.34 -3.53 -2.44
CA ILE A 189 0.50 -4.31 -1.51
C ILE A 189 -0.43 -4.98 -0.50
N VAL A 190 -0.23 -6.28 -0.34
CA VAL A 190 -0.97 -7.13 0.59
C VAL A 190 -0.02 -7.73 1.61
N SER A 191 -0.48 -7.85 2.86
CA SER A 191 0.25 -8.47 3.96
C SER A 191 -0.72 -8.96 5.04
N LYS A 192 -0.19 -9.72 6.02
CA LYS A 192 -0.90 -10.11 7.26
C LYS A 192 -0.87 -9.02 8.34
N ILE A 193 -0.51 -7.79 8.00
CA ILE A 193 -0.55 -6.66 8.93
C ILE A 193 -1.85 -5.89 8.79
N ASP A 194 -2.28 -5.26 9.88
CA ASP A 194 -3.50 -4.48 9.87
C ASP A 194 -3.35 -3.19 9.08
N PHE A 195 -4.36 -2.87 8.27
CA PHE A 195 -4.51 -1.55 7.69
C PHE A 195 -4.95 -0.58 8.79
N MET A 196 -4.16 0.46 9.04
CA MET A 196 -4.35 1.43 10.12
C MET A 196 -4.66 2.82 9.56
N PRO A 197 -5.45 3.66 10.28
CA PRO A 197 -5.81 4.99 9.82
C PRO A 197 -4.59 5.92 9.75
N SER A 198 -4.53 6.70 8.67
CA SER A 198 -3.45 7.64 8.40
C SER A 198 -3.91 9.11 8.29
N ASP A 199 -5.17 9.39 8.58
CA ASP A 199 -5.89 10.68 8.50
C ASP A 199 -6.39 11.05 7.09
N ASP A 200 -5.85 10.42 6.05
CA ASP A 200 -6.32 10.57 4.66
C ASP A 200 -6.13 9.22 3.97
N ASP A 201 -7.21 8.46 3.87
CA ASP A 201 -7.20 7.06 3.52
C ASP A 201 -8.28 6.74 2.49
N ILE A 202 -8.05 5.66 1.76
CA ILE A 202 -9.03 5.00 0.89
C ILE A 202 -9.10 3.55 1.32
N SER A 203 -10.32 3.05 1.52
CA SER A 203 -10.56 1.66 1.90
C SER A 203 -11.13 0.84 0.75
N PHE A 204 -10.84 -0.45 0.77
CA PHE A 204 -11.50 -1.44 -0.04
C PHE A 204 -12.52 -2.21 0.79
N ILE A 205 -13.75 -2.29 0.29
CA ILE A 205 -14.84 -3.08 0.87
C ILE A 205 -15.24 -4.14 -0.15
N GLY A 206 -15.05 -5.39 0.22
CA GLY A 206 -15.48 -6.52 -0.60
C GLY A 206 -16.91 -6.94 -0.23
N VAL A 207 -17.71 -7.19 -1.24
CA VAL A 207 -19.10 -7.66 -1.13
C VAL A 207 -19.25 -8.90 -1.99
N LYS A 208 -19.84 -9.96 -1.43
CA LYS A 208 -20.25 -11.15 -2.17
C LYS A 208 -21.73 -11.39 -2.00
N LEU A 209 -22.43 -11.59 -3.09
CA LEU A 209 -23.87 -11.87 -3.11
C LEU A 209 -24.12 -13.33 -3.48
N GLY A 210 -25.28 -13.85 -3.13
CA GLY A 210 -25.74 -15.17 -3.59
C GLY A 210 -26.28 -15.17 -5.02
N VAL A 211 -26.48 -13.99 -5.58
CA VAL A 211 -26.95 -13.75 -6.95
C VAL A 211 -26.20 -12.57 -7.55
N GLU A 212 -26.05 -12.57 -8.86
CA GLU A 212 -25.47 -11.44 -9.56
C GLU A 212 -26.37 -10.20 -9.46
N ALA A 213 -25.80 -9.05 -9.14
CA ALA A 213 -26.50 -7.77 -9.05
C ALA A 213 -25.91 -6.75 -10.01
N SER A 214 -26.73 -5.78 -10.42
CA SER A 214 -26.25 -4.68 -11.23
C SER A 214 -25.28 -3.78 -10.42
N LEU A 215 -24.30 -3.19 -11.10
CA LEU A 215 -23.36 -2.25 -10.51
C LEU A 215 -24.09 -1.05 -9.86
N ASP A 216 -25.21 -0.61 -10.48
CA ASP A 216 -26.00 0.52 -9.96
C ASP A 216 -26.69 0.18 -8.63
N ARG A 217 -27.16 -1.05 -8.47
CA ARG A 217 -27.73 -1.51 -7.19
C ARG A 217 -26.68 -1.43 -6.08
N ILE A 218 -25.47 -1.90 -6.34
CA ILE A 218 -24.39 -1.84 -5.35
C ILE A 218 -23.99 -0.39 -5.04
N LYS A 219 -23.88 0.49 -6.06
CA LYS A 219 -23.57 1.90 -5.87
C LYS A 219 -24.63 2.61 -5.04
N ILE A 220 -25.92 2.37 -5.31
CA ILE A 220 -27.02 2.95 -4.55
C ILE A 220 -26.97 2.46 -3.11
N ALA A 221 -26.85 1.16 -2.88
CA ALA A 221 -26.75 0.60 -1.54
C ALA A 221 -25.56 1.17 -0.74
N ALA A 222 -24.40 1.31 -1.37
CA ALA A 222 -23.23 1.92 -0.76
C ALA A 222 -23.45 3.41 -0.40
N LYS A 223 -24.07 4.16 -1.30
CA LYS A 223 -24.43 5.57 -1.04
C LYS A 223 -25.41 5.70 0.12
N ASP A 224 -26.44 4.85 0.16
CA ASP A 224 -27.45 4.85 1.23
C ASP A 224 -26.86 4.41 2.57
N ALA A 225 -25.80 3.60 2.54
CA ALA A 225 -24.99 3.25 3.71
C ALA A 225 -24.05 4.40 4.16
N GLY A 226 -23.97 5.50 3.42
CA GLY A 226 -23.11 6.65 3.72
C GLY A 226 -21.67 6.50 3.20
N LEU A 227 -21.41 5.59 2.26
CA LEU A 227 -20.10 5.37 1.67
C LEU A 227 -19.92 6.26 0.42
N SER A 228 -18.77 6.90 0.31
CA SER A 228 -18.37 7.66 -0.89
C SER A 228 -17.52 6.76 -1.81
N VAL A 229 -18.18 6.17 -2.81
CA VAL A 229 -17.55 5.22 -3.75
C VAL A 229 -16.78 5.96 -4.82
N LEU A 230 -15.49 5.67 -4.95
CA LEU A 230 -14.60 6.16 -6.00
C LEU A 230 -14.65 5.25 -7.22
N ASN A 231 -14.49 3.95 -7.00
CA ASN A 231 -14.53 2.93 -8.02
C ASN A 231 -15.29 1.69 -7.53
N LEU A 232 -15.85 0.94 -8.48
CA LEU A 232 -16.52 -0.33 -8.24
C LEU A 232 -16.05 -1.33 -9.29
N PHE A 233 -15.50 -2.43 -8.79
CA PHE A 233 -15.01 -3.56 -9.59
C PHE A 233 -15.93 -4.75 -9.39
N ARG A 234 -16.12 -5.55 -10.45
CA ARG A 234 -16.99 -6.74 -10.41
C ARG A 234 -16.28 -7.96 -10.99
N ALA A 235 -16.57 -9.09 -10.38
CA ALA A 235 -16.27 -10.41 -10.92
C ALA A 235 -17.41 -11.36 -10.51
N ASP A 236 -18.27 -11.71 -11.45
CA ASP A 236 -19.48 -12.49 -11.23
C ASP A 236 -20.36 -11.90 -10.11
N ASP A 237 -20.51 -12.62 -9.00
CA ASP A 237 -21.26 -12.24 -7.79
C ASP A 237 -20.42 -11.52 -6.71
N SER A 238 -19.15 -11.26 -7.00
CA SER A 238 -18.20 -10.62 -6.12
C SER A 238 -17.89 -9.19 -6.57
N TYR A 239 -17.95 -8.25 -5.64
CA TYR A 239 -17.77 -6.83 -5.85
C TYR A 239 -16.68 -6.29 -4.95
N LEU A 240 -15.88 -5.34 -5.45
CA LEU A 240 -14.92 -4.60 -4.64
C LEU A 240 -15.19 -3.11 -4.80
N LEU A 241 -15.52 -2.45 -3.69
CA LEU A 241 -15.74 -1.02 -3.62
C LEU A 241 -14.46 -0.34 -3.15
N GLU A 242 -13.99 0.64 -3.89
CA GLU A 242 -12.97 1.59 -3.47
C GLU A 242 -13.67 2.83 -2.93
N VAL A 243 -13.52 3.11 -1.64
CA VAL A 243 -14.28 4.15 -0.94
C VAL A 243 -13.37 5.14 -0.22
N THR A 244 -13.72 6.41 -0.23
CA THR A 244 -13.00 7.45 0.50
C THR A 244 -13.16 7.27 2.01
N GLY A 245 -12.07 7.32 2.74
CA GLY A 245 -12.04 7.22 4.19
C GLY A 245 -11.46 5.89 4.68
N TYR A 246 -11.22 5.84 5.99
CA TYR A 246 -10.78 4.63 6.68
C TYR A 246 -11.99 3.84 7.19
N TYR A 247 -12.11 2.61 6.77
CA TYR A 247 -13.10 1.66 7.25
C TYR A 247 -12.43 0.33 7.64
N ASN A 248 -12.78 -0.15 8.81
CA ASN A 248 -12.43 -1.49 9.30
C ASN A 248 -13.70 -2.34 9.43
N GLN A 249 -13.55 -3.58 9.86
CA GLN A 249 -14.68 -4.51 9.97
C GLN A 249 -15.76 -4.05 10.96
N ASP A 250 -15.39 -3.25 11.99
CA ASP A 250 -16.32 -2.75 13.02
C ASP A 250 -17.03 -1.44 12.60
N SER A 251 -16.80 -0.98 11.37
CA SER A 251 -17.38 0.26 10.88
C SER A 251 -18.88 0.12 10.63
N LYS A 252 -19.69 0.98 11.25
CA LYS A 252 -21.16 0.97 11.14
C LYS A 252 -21.66 1.03 9.69
N MET A 253 -20.91 1.67 8.79
CA MET A 253 -21.23 1.77 7.37
C MET A 253 -21.21 0.40 6.68
N ILE A 254 -20.29 -0.49 7.07
CA ILE A 254 -20.22 -1.87 6.54
C ILE A 254 -21.43 -2.68 7.02
N GLU A 255 -21.78 -2.59 8.30
CA GLU A 255 -23.00 -3.23 8.82
C GLU A 255 -24.26 -2.70 8.13
N THR A 256 -24.32 -1.38 7.90
CA THR A 256 -25.45 -0.74 7.22
C THR A 256 -25.54 -1.20 5.76
N LEU A 257 -24.42 -1.26 5.04
CA LEU A 257 -24.37 -1.77 3.68
C LEU A 257 -24.87 -3.22 3.61
N GLN A 258 -24.40 -4.07 4.52
CA GLN A 258 -24.85 -5.45 4.60
C GLN A 258 -26.36 -5.57 4.84
N LYS A 259 -26.92 -4.76 5.74
CA LYS A 259 -28.37 -4.70 6.00
C LYS A 259 -29.18 -4.24 4.80
N ILE A 260 -28.70 -3.24 4.06
CA ILE A 260 -29.37 -2.74 2.85
C ILE A 260 -29.37 -3.79 1.73
N LEU A 261 -28.28 -4.54 1.58
CA LEU A 261 -28.17 -5.61 0.60
C LEU A 261 -29.02 -6.84 0.95
N GLY A 262 -29.36 -7.00 2.24
CA GLY A 262 -30.28 -8.01 2.73
C GLY A 262 -29.72 -9.44 2.70
N ASP A 263 -30.64 -10.42 2.66
CA ASP A 263 -30.32 -11.85 2.77
C ASP A 263 -29.47 -12.39 1.60
N GLU A 264 -29.41 -11.68 0.48
CA GLU A 264 -28.56 -12.03 -0.64
C GLU A 264 -27.07 -11.76 -0.37
N CYS A 265 -26.75 -10.93 0.64
CA CYS A 265 -25.38 -10.56 1.00
C CYS A 265 -24.72 -11.68 1.83
N LEU A 266 -23.90 -12.49 1.17
CA LEU A 266 -23.14 -13.57 1.82
C LEU A 266 -21.99 -13.01 2.64
N TYR A 267 -21.27 -12.03 2.11
CA TYR A 267 -20.16 -11.37 2.78
C TYR A 267 -20.15 -9.87 2.47
N CYS A 268 -19.86 -9.06 3.49
CA CYS A 268 -19.57 -7.65 3.38
C CYS A 268 -18.44 -7.34 4.37
N LYS A 269 -17.21 -7.17 3.86
CA LYS A 269 -16.01 -7.06 4.69
C LYS A 269 -15.06 -5.98 4.21
N ALA A 270 -14.43 -5.28 5.16
CA ALA A 270 -13.24 -4.48 4.86
C ALA A 270 -12.08 -5.42 4.49
N VAL A 271 -11.48 -5.20 3.32
CA VAL A 271 -10.33 -5.98 2.86
C VAL A 271 -9.03 -5.16 2.91
N GLY A 272 -9.04 -4.09 3.66
CA GLY A 272 -7.93 -3.17 3.85
C GLY A 272 -8.08 -1.88 3.05
N GLY A 273 -6.98 -1.27 2.66
CA GLY A 273 -6.99 -0.01 1.94
C GLY A 273 -5.57 0.57 1.79
N TYR A 274 -5.49 1.86 1.57
CA TYR A 274 -4.22 2.54 1.40
C TYR A 274 -4.28 4.01 1.82
N PRO A 275 -3.16 4.54 2.36
CA PRO A 275 -3.05 5.97 2.65
C PRO A 275 -2.91 6.78 1.37
N VAL A 276 -3.57 7.93 1.31
CA VAL A 276 -3.42 8.89 0.22
C VAL A 276 -2.14 9.69 0.41
N ILE A 277 -1.31 9.70 -0.61
CA ILE A 277 -0.07 10.49 -0.65
C ILE A 277 -0.25 11.63 -1.66
N PRO A 278 0.09 12.89 -1.28
CA PRO A 278 0.01 14.01 -2.21
C PRO A 278 0.81 13.76 -3.49
N HIS A 279 0.30 14.21 -4.62
CA HIS A 279 1.02 14.13 -5.89
C HIS A 279 2.41 14.73 -5.77
N ILE A 280 3.40 14.00 -6.28
CA ILE A 280 4.83 14.36 -6.26
C ILE A 280 5.29 14.93 -7.60
N THR A 281 4.44 15.79 -8.18
CA THR A 281 4.78 16.59 -9.36
C THR A 281 5.69 17.74 -8.99
#